data_e4a2a03e9bedf1925edc9fa25fa01807
#
_entry.id   e4a2a03e9bedf1925edc9fa25fa01807
#
_cell.length_a   1.000
_cell.length_b   1.000
_cell.length_c   1.000
_cell.angle_alpha   90.00
_cell.angle_beta   90.00
_cell.angle_gamma   90.00
#
_symmetry.space_group_name_H-M   'P 1'
#
loop_
_entity.id
_entity.type
_entity.pdbx_description
1 polymer ?
#
loop_
_entity_poly.entity_id
_entity_poly.type
_entity_poly.pdbx_seq_one_letter_code
_entity_poly.pdbx_strand_id
1 'polypeptide(L)' 'MNTTTQAIIARLPKKPILVPAEIAAAYGLASANPILADIKLGKLAANVINGRYLISRDAAERYIESNEYEPEEGNI' A
#
# COMPACT_ATOMS: atom_id res chain seq x y z
N MET A 1 -5.13 13.93 -2.48
CA MET A 1 -5.55 12.52 -2.43
C MET A 1 -6.81 12.35 -3.27
N ASN A 2 -6.79 11.49 -4.27
CA ASN A 2 -7.96 11.31 -5.14
C ASN A 2 -8.95 10.31 -4.52
N THR A 3 -10.13 10.19 -5.16
CA THR A 3 -11.20 9.35 -4.64
C THR A 3 -10.79 7.88 -4.56
N THR A 4 -10.05 7.39 -5.55
CA THR A 4 -9.58 6.00 -5.55
C THR A 4 -8.64 5.75 -4.37
N THR A 5 -7.70 6.66 -4.11
CA THR A 5 -6.80 6.56 -2.97
C THR A 5 -7.57 6.51 -1.67
N GLN A 6 -8.56 7.40 -1.51
CA GLN A 6 -9.38 7.43 -0.30
C GLN A 6 -10.14 6.12 -0.11
N ALA A 7 -10.68 5.56 -1.19
CA ALA A 7 -11.41 4.30 -1.12
C ALA A 7 -10.50 3.13 -0.71
N ILE A 8 -9.27 3.09 -1.24
CA ILE A 8 -8.32 2.04 -0.87
C ILE A 8 -7.95 2.16 0.60
N ILE A 9 -7.63 3.37 1.05
CA ILE A 9 -7.27 3.60 2.46
C ILE A 9 -8.42 3.21 3.39
N ALA A 10 -9.65 3.54 2.99
CA ALA A 10 -10.83 3.19 3.78
C ALA A 10 -11.03 1.68 3.94
N ARG A 11 -10.47 0.88 3.03
CA ARG A 11 -10.57 -0.59 3.08
C ARG A 11 -9.48 -1.22 3.93
N LEU A 12 -8.48 -0.46 4.37
CA LEU A 12 -7.46 -0.99 5.27
C LEU A 12 -8.08 -1.33 6.62
N PRO A 13 -7.66 -2.44 7.25
CA PRO A 13 -8.11 -2.73 8.63
C PRO A 13 -7.74 -1.58 9.56
N LYS A 14 -8.63 -1.31 10.51
CA LYS A 14 -8.43 -0.18 11.44
C LYS A 14 -7.59 -0.62 12.64
N LYS A 15 -6.33 -0.90 12.39
CA LYS A 15 -5.37 -1.28 13.40
C LYS A 15 -4.01 -0.68 13.04
N PRO A 16 -3.09 -0.53 14.01
CA PRO A 16 -1.84 0.19 13.76
C PRO A 16 -0.82 -0.58 12.93
N ILE A 17 -0.88 -1.90 12.92
CA ILE A 17 0.09 -2.73 12.19
C ILE A 17 -0.64 -3.63 11.21
N LEU A 18 -0.19 -3.63 9.97
CA LEU A 18 -0.79 -4.37 8.88
C LEU A 18 0.20 -5.38 8.31
N VAL A 19 -0.31 -6.38 7.59
CA VAL A 19 0.52 -7.32 6.85
C VAL A 19 0.30 -7.11 5.36
N PRO A 20 1.23 -7.57 4.50
CA PRO A 20 1.11 -7.32 3.05
C PRO A 20 -0.21 -7.80 2.44
N ALA A 21 -0.75 -8.92 2.91
CA ALA A 21 -2.01 -9.43 2.39
C ALA A 21 -3.18 -8.46 2.63
N GLU A 22 -3.15 -7.73 3.74
CA GLU A 22 -4.20 -6.77 4.04
C GLU A 22 -4.14 -5.56 3.12
N ILE A 23 -2.94 -5.12 2.77
CA ILE A 23 -2.78 -4.02 1.82
C ILE A 23 -3.21 -4.49 0.42
N ALA A 24 -2.81 -5.70 0.03
CA ALA A 24 -3.23 -6.28 -1.24
C ALA A 24 -4.76 -6.37 -1.34
N ALA A 25 -5.42 -6.79 -0.26
CA ALA A 25 -6.86 -6.89 -0.22
C ALA A 25 -7.52 -5.51 -0.38
N ALA A 26 -6.95 -4.48 0.23
CA ALA A 26 -7.46 -3.11 0.08
C ALA A 26 -7.39 -2.64 -1.37
N TYR A 27 -6.36 -3.05 -2.09
CA TYR A 27 -6.23 -2.76 -3.52
C TYR A 27 -7.10 -3.67 -4.40
N GLY A 28 -7.69 -4.71 -3.84
CA GLY A 28 -8.45 -5.68 -4.62
C GLY A 28 -7.58 -6.66 -5.39
N LEU A 29 -6.34 -6.86 -4.95
CA LEU A 29 -5.41 -7.77 -5.61
C LEU A 29 -5.64 -9.21 -5.15
N ALA A 30 -5.40 -10.16 -6.07
CA ALA A 30 -5.59 -11.58 -5.78
C ALA A 30 -4.47 -12.15 -4.91
N SER A 31 -3.29 -11.51 -4.85
CA SER A 31 -2.19 -11.98 -4.04
C SER A 31 -1.39 -10.81 -3.49
N ALA A 32 -0.56 -11.08 -2.48
CA ALA A 32 0.30 -10.08 -1.88
C ALA A 32 1.63 -9.89 -2.64
N ASN A 33 1.86 -10.64 -3.71
CA ASN A 33 3.15 -10.59 -4.41
C ASN A 33 3.56 -9.19 -4.86
N PRO A 34 2.67 -8.35 -5.44
CA PRO A 34 3.07 -6.99 -5.80
C PRO A 34 3.49 -6.15 -4.60
N ILE A 35 2.83 -6.35 -3.46
CA ILE A 35 3.16 -5.62 -2.24
C ILE A 35 4.54 -6.06 -1.73
N LEU A 36 4.80 -7.38 -1.72
CA LEU A 36 6.09 -7.90 -1.30
C LEU A 36 7.22 -7.40 -2.21
N ALA A 37 6.96 -7.31 -3.52
CA ALA A 37 7.93 -6.79 -4.46
C ALA A 37 8.28 -5.33 -4.13
N ASP A 38 7.28 -4.52 -3.80
CA ASP A 38 7.51 -3.11 -3.48
C ASP A 38 8.23 -2.93 -2.15
N ILE A 39 8.01 -3.83 -1.19
CA ILE A 39 8.80 -3.83 0.05
C ILE A 39 10.26 -4.09 -0.28
N LYS A 40 10.54 -5.08 -1.12
CA LYS A 40 11.91 -5.43 -1.51
C LYS A 40 12.58 -4.33 -2.30
N LEU A 41 11.82 -3.55 -3.05
CA LEU A 41 12.34 -2.41 -3.81
C LEU A 41 12.50 -1.15 -2.96
N GLY A 42 12.09 -1.19 -1.70
CA GLY A 42 12.18 -0.04 -0.83
C GLY A 42 11.08 0.99 -1.01
N LYS A 43 10.03 0.65 -1.76
CA LYS A 43 8.90 1.58 -1.98
C LYS A 43 7.90 1.58 -0.84
N LEU A 44 7.93 0.55 0.00
CA LEU A 44 7.03 0.41 1.14
C LEU A 44 7.86 -0.01 2.34
N ALA A 45 7.91 0.84 3.36
CA ALA A 45 8.67 0.56 4.56
C ALA A 45 7.99 -0.54 5.39
N ALA A 46 8.77 -1.50 5.87
CA ALA A 46 8.26 -2.59 6.68
C ALA A 46 9.32 -3.07 7.65
N ASN A 47 8.87 -3.63 8.77
CA ASN A 47 9.74 -4.40 9.65
C ASN A 47 9.60 -5.87 9.30
N VAL A 48 10.68 -6.61 9.50
CA VAL A 48 10.69 -8.06 9.23
C VAL A 48 11.01 -8.78 10.52
N ILE A 49 10.16 -9.72 10.89
CA ILE A 49 10.39 -10.58 12.06
C ILE A 49 9.95 -12.00 11.71
N ASN A 50 10.84 -12.97 11.89
CA ASN A 50 10.56 -14.38 11.59
C ASN A 50 9.97 -14.59 10.19
N GLY A 51 10.51 -13.86 9.19
CA GLY A 51 10.03 -13.97 7.82
C GLY A 51 8.70 -13.25 7.55
N ARG A 52 8.15 -12.58 8.54
CA ARG A 52 6.89 -11.83 8.39
C ARG A 52 7.18 -10.34 8.24
N TYR A 53 6.45 -9.72 7.33
CA TYR A 53 6.54 -8.28 7.12
C TYR A 53 5.42 -7.58 7.89
N LEU A 54 5.81 -6.57 8.67
CA LEU A 54 4.88 -5.78 9.46
C LEU A 54 4.98 -4.33 8.98
N ILE A 55 3.83 -3.76 8.64
CA ILE A 55 3.78 -2.43 8.03
C ILE A 55 2.90 -1.54 8.92
N SER A 56 3.40 -0.37 9.31
CA SER A 56 2.58 0.56 10.06
C SER A 56 1.45 1.08 9.17
N ARG A 57 0.31 1.40 9.76
CA ARG A 57 -0.79 1.98 9.02
C ARG A 57 -0.36 3.27 8.32
N ASP A 58 0.45 4.08 8.98
CA ASP A 58 0.95 5.31 8.40
C ASP A 58 1.78 5.05 7.14
N ALA A 59 2.68 4.06 7.20
CA ALA A 59 3.47 3.70 6.02
C ALA A 59 2.59 3.17 4.89
N ALA A 60 1.56 2.39 5.22
CA ALA A 60 0.62 1.88 4.23
C ALA A 60 -0.13 3.01 3.55
N GLU A 61 -0.61 3.99 4.31
CA GLU A 61 -1.33 5.13 3.74
C GLU A 61 -0.43 5.96 2.83
N ARG A 62 0.80 6.20 3.24
CA ARG A 62 1.76 6.95 2.40
C ARG A 62 2.07 6.21 1.12
N TYR A 63 2.20 4.88 1.20
CA TYR A 63 2.45 4.04 0.04
C TYR A 63 1.29 4.15 -0.95
N ILE A 64 0.05 4.06 -0.45
CA ILE A 64 -1.12 4.16 -1.30
C ILE A 64 -1.20 5.55 -1.95
N GLU A 65 -0.92 6.60 -1.19
CA GLU A 65 -0.89 7.96 -1.72
C GLU A 65 0.18 8.11 -2.80
N SER A 66 1.35 7.51 -2.59
CA SER A 66 2.45 7.63 -3.55
C SER A 66 2.17 6.89 -4.86
N ASN A 67 1.21 5.99 -4.87
CA ASN A 67 0.83 5.22 -6.06
C ASN A 67 -0.28 5.89 -6.87
N GLU A 68 -0.69 7.09 -6.50
CA GLU A 68 -1.68 7.81 -7.30
C GLU A 68 -1.14 8.06 -8.69
N TYR A 69 -1.97 7.80 -9.67
CA TYR A 69 -1.64 8.14 -11.05
C TYR A 69 -2.43 9.38 -11.45
N GLU A 70 -1.72 10.43 -11.80
CA GLU A 70 -2.35 11.64 -12.29
C GLU A 70 -1.68 12.02 -13.60
N PRO A 71 -2.39 11.87 -14.74
CA PRO A 71 -1.82 12.29 -16.02
C PRO A 71 -1.48 13.77 -15.99
N GLU A 72 -0.32 14.12 -16.52
CA GLU A 72 0.06 15.53 -16.65
C GLU A 72 -0.81 16.19 -17.70
N GLU A 73 -1.39 17.35 -17.37
CA GLU A 73 -2.20 18.07 -18.30
C GLU A 73 -1.42 18.54 -19.53
N GLY A 74 -0.15 18.86 -19.33
CA GLY A 74 0.70 19.31 -20.42
C GLY A 74 1.01 18.25 -21.45
N ASN A 75 0.64 17.01 -21.23
CA ASN A 75 0.88 15.91 -22.14
C ASN A 75 -0.17 15.78 -23.23
N ILE A 76 -1.07 16.67 -23.24
CA ILE A 76 -2.16 16.64 -24.22
C ILE A 76 -1.68 17.08 -25.59
#